data_5821325613e1dfab4ca4f8283391a9ab
#
_entry.id   5821325613e1dfab4ca4f8283391a9ab
#
_cell.length_a   1.000
_cell.length_b   1.000
_cell.length_c   1.000
_cell.angle_alpha   90.00
_cell.angle_beta   90.00
_cell.angle_gamma   90.00
#
_symmetry.space_group_name_H-M   'P 1'
#
loop_
_entity.id
_entity.type
_entity.pdbx_description
1 polymer ?
#
loop_
_entity_poly.entity_id
_entity_poly.type
_entity_poly.pdbx_seq_one_letter_code
_entity_poly.pdbx_strand_id
1 'polypeptide(L)'
;MKFDYFKFPLSPPSTLFGNAILKPIIPIGISFNNRALRYNALIDSGADFCIFDAEIGEYLNINIRTGTKEPFGGIQERGSAEAFLHQVTINIGGWDYKTIVGFTYDIAKYGFGILGQEGFFDIFVVKFDLINEVIELKDRK
;
A
#
# COMPACT_ATOMS: atom_id res chain seq x y z
N MET A 1 8.04 11.25 10.46
CA MET A 1 6.59 10.97 10.62
C MET A 1 6.41 9.67 11.39
N LYS A 2 5.46 9.66 12.30
CA LYS A 2 5.18 8.48 13.13
C LYS A 2 3.73 8.05 12.95
N PHE A 3 3.53 6.74 12.87
CA PHE A 3 2.20 6.13 12.73
C PHE A 3 2.07 4.98 13.72
N ASP A 4 0.85 4.74 14.18
CA ASP A 4 0.56 3.57 15.00
C ASP A 4 0.37 2.35 14.10
N TYR A 5 0.68 1.16 14.64
CA TYR A 5 0.26 -0.08 14.01
C TYR A 5 -1.26 -0.19 14.02
N PHE A 6 -1.82 -0.76 12.99
CA PHE A 6 -3.24 -1.08 12.94
C PHE A 6 -3.48 -2.38 13.72
N LYS A 7 -4.52 -2.36 14.58
CA LYS A 7 -4.90 -3.54 15.38
C LYS A 7 -6.05 -4.25 14.71
N PHE A 8 -5.77 -5.43 14.12
CA PHE A 8 -6.82 -6.29 13.56
C PHE A 8 -7.39 -7.15 14.68
N PRO A 9 -8.68 -7.01 15.00
CA PRO A 9 -9.30 -7.84 16.03
C PRO A 9 -9.39 -9.29 15.55
N LEU A 10 -9.13 -10.22 16.46
CA LEU A 10 -9.23 -11.65 16.21
C LEU A 10 -10.36 -12.24 17.04
N SER A 11 -11.30 -12.92 16.38
CA SER A 11 -12.41 -13.62 17.03
C SER A 11 -12.60 -14.99 16.36
N PRO A 12 -12.28 -16.09 17.04
CA PRO A 12 -11.80 -16.19 18.42
C PRO A 12 -10.36 -15.69 18.56
N PRO A 13 -9.91 -15.43 19.82
CA PRO A 13 -8.53 -15.03 20.07
C PRO A 13 -7.53 -16.08 19.61
N SER A 14 -6.35 -15.61 19.19
CA SER A 14 -5.24 -16.45 18.78
C SER A 14 -4.38 -16.82 19.98
N THR A 15 -3.87 -18.04 20.00
CA THR A 15 -2.89 -18.46 21.00
C THR A 15 -1.61 -17.61 20.93
N LEU A 16 -1.19 -17.26 19.71
CA LEU A 16 0.04 -16.48 19.50
C LEU A 16 -0.18 -14.99 19.69
N PHE A 17 -1.27 -14.46 19.15
CA PHE A 17 -1.48 -13.00 19.07
C PHE A 17 -2.46 -12.46 20.12
N GLY A 18 -3.24 -13.32 20.78
CA GLY A 18 -4.28 -12.87 21.69
C GLY A 18 -5.50 -12.34 20.94
N ASN A 19 -6.00 -11.17 21.36
CA ASN A 19 -7.23 -10.61 20.83
C ASN A 19 -7.07 -9.82 19.53
N ALA A 20 -5.84 -9.49 19.15
CA ALA A 20 -5.59 -8.67 17.96
C ALA A 20 -4.20 -8.96 17.39
N ILE A 21 -4.07 -8.79 16.08
CA ILE A 21 -2.78 -8.83 15.42
C ILE A 21 -2.42 -7.42 14.96
N LEU A 22 -1.17 -7.02 15.19
CA LEU A 22 -0.66 -5.72 14.76
C LEU A 22 -0.19 -5.81 13.32
N LYS A 23 -0.65 -4.87 12.48
CA LYS A 23 -0.25 -4.79 11.08
C LYS A 23 0.26 -3.40 10.74
N PRO A 24 1.32 -3.28 9.95
CA PRO A 24 1.87 -1.99 9.55
C PRO A 24 1.03 -1.36 8.44
N ILE A 25 -0.21 -1.04 8.75
CA ILE A 25 -1.14 -0.40 7.84
C ILE A 25 -1.29 1.05 8.26
N ILE A 26 -1.08 1.97 7.32
CA ILE A 26 -1.16 3.41 7.56
C ILE A 26 -2.20 4.05 6.67
N PRO A 27 -2.80 5.16 7.12
CA PRO A 27 -3.70 5.94 6.27
C PRO A 27 -2.87 6.75 5.27
N ILE A 28 -3.31 6.76 4.02
CA ILE A 28 -2.71 7.58 2.97
C ILE A 28 -3.79 8.30 2.21
N GLY A 29 -3.40 9.36 1.49
CA GLY A 29 -4.21 9.91 0.43
C GLY A 29 -3.65 9.45 -0.90
N ILE A 30 -4.51 9.26 -1.89
CA ILE A 30 -4.09 9.00 -3.25
C ILE A 30 -4.89 9.90 -4.18
N SER A 31 -4.21 10.54 -5.12
CA SER A 31 -4.85 11.49 -6.02
C SER A 31 -4.32 11.37 -7.44
N PHE A 32 -5.19 11.73 -8.37
CA PHE A 32 -4.86 11.80 -9.78
C PHE A 32 -5.69 12.93 -10.40
N ASN A 33 -5.03 13.88 -11.05
CA ASN A 33 -5.65 15.10 -11.56
C ASN A 33 -6.41 15.82 -10.43
N ASN A 34 -7.73 16.01 -10.58
CA ASN A 34 -8.53 16.75 -9.60
C ASN A 34 -9.31 15.84 -8.64
N ARG A 35 -9.00 14.55 -8.61
CA ARG A 35 -9.68 13.60 -7.74
C ARG A 35 -8.73 13.06 -6.69
N ALA A 36 -9.27 12.85 -5.51
CA ALA A 36 -8.50 12.31 -4.39
C ALA A 36 -9.40 11.45 -3.51
N LEU A 37 -8.79 10.48 -2.84
CA LEU A 37 -9.48 9.72 -1.80
C LEU A 37 -8.48 9.32 -0.71
N ARG A 38 -9.00 8.98 0.44
CA ARG A 38 -8.19 8.42 1.52
C ARG A 38 -8.34 6.91 1.51
N TYR A 39 -7.24 6.22 1.75
CA TYR A 39 -7.23 4.78 1.73
C TYR A 39 -6.18 4.27 2.71
N ASN A 40 -6.37 3.05 3.22
CA ASN A 40 -5.37 2.41 4.05
C ASN A 40 -4.43 1.57 3.21
N ALA A 41 -3.16 1.51 3.59
CA ALA A 41 -2.18 0.74 2.85
C ALA A 41 -1.21 0.03 3.78
N LEU A 42 -0.93 -1.23 3.44
CA LEU A 42 0.03 -2.07 4.16
C LEU A 42 1.44 -1.76 3.66
N ILE A 43 2.33 -1.45 4.59
CA ILE A 43 3.75 -1.30 4.27
C ILE A 43 4.35 -2.71 4.19
N ASP A 44 4.79 -3.11 3.00
CA ASP A 44 5.21 -4.48 2.72
C ASP A 44 6.53 -4.48 1.95
N SER A 45 7.63 -4.70 2.66
CA SER A 45 8.96 -4.76 2.05
C SER A 45 9.15 -5.96 1.13
N GLY A 46 8.27 -6.95 1.22
CA GLY A 46 8.28 -8.12 0.34
C GLY A 46 7.61 -7.89 -1.01
N ALA A 47 6.88 -6.77 -1.17
CA ALA A 47 6.26 -6.43 -2.44
C ALA A 47 7.25 -5.62 -3.29
N ASP A 48 7.37 -5.98 -4.57
CA ASP A 48 8.34 -5.32 -5.45
C ASP A 48 7.94 -3.89 -5.80
N PHE A 49 6.66 -3.60 -5.84
CA PHE A 49 6.13 -2.27 -6.13
C PHE A 49 4.78 -2.06 -5.43
N CYS A 50 4.26 -0.83 -5.48
CA CYS A 50 3.00 -0.49 -4.85
C CYS A 50 1.83 -1.01 -5.68
N ILE A 51 0.82 -1.60 -5.02
CA ILE A 51 -0.32 -2.22 -5.70
C ILE A 51 -1.61 -1.79 -5.02
N PHE A 52 -2.57 -1.33 -5.84
CA PHE A 52 -3.89 -0.95 -5.39
C PHE A 52 -4.96 -1.64 -6.23
N ASP A 53 -6.14 -1.83 -5.63
CA ASP A 53 -7.30 -2.33 -6.36
C ASP A 53 -7.63 -1.38 -7.50
N ALA A 54 -7.88 -1.93 -8.69
CA ALA A 54 -8.24 -1.14 -9.86
C ALA A 54 -9.46 -0.25 -9.63
N GLU A 55 -10.38 -0.63 -8.75
CA GLU A 55 -11.54 0.22 -8.41
C GLU A 55 -11.11 1.57 -7.84
N ILE A 56 -10.00 1.61 -7.11
CA ILE A 56 -9.45 2.86 -6.59
C ILE A 56 -9.02 3.77 -7.74
N GLY A 57 -8.32 3.21 -8.71
CA GLY A 57 -7.90 3.97 -9.90
C GLY A 57 -9.09 4.43 -10.73
N GLU A 58 -10.11 3.60 -10.87
CA GLU A 58 -11.33 3.97 -11.59
C GLU A 58 -12.06 5.13 -10.91
N TYR A 59 -12.14 5.10 -9.59
CA TYR A 59 -12.69 6.23 -8.84
C TYR A 59 -11.93 7.53 -9.12
N LEU A 60 -10.62 7.43 -9.32
CA LEU A 60 -9.78 8.59 -9.64
C LEU A 60 -9.84 9.00 -11.12
N ASN A 61 -10.69 8.35 -11.92
CA ASN A 61 -10.80 8.57 -13.37
C ASN A 61 -9.54 8.20 -14.14
N ILE A 62 -8.80 7.21 -13.65
CA ILE A 62 -7.66 6.67 -14.37
C ILE A 62 -8.18 5.61 -15.34
N ASN A 63 -7.78 5.70 -16.60
CA ASN A 63 -8.02 4.64 -17.56
C ASN A 63 -7.00 3.52 -17.29
N ILE A 64 -7.37 2.55 -16.45
CA ILE A 64 -6.46 1.58 -15.88
C ILE A 64 -5.66 0.83 -16.94
N ARG A 65 -6.34 0.32 -17.97
CA ARG A 65 -5.72 -0.59 -18.96
C ARG A 65 -4.78 0.11 -19.93
N THR A 66 -4.68 1.44 -19.92
CA THR A 66 -3.70 2.17 -20.72
C THR A 66 -2.30 2.17 -20.09
N GLY A 67 -2.18 1.78 -18.81
CA GLY A 67 -0.90 1.71 -18.14
C GLY A 67 -0.06 0.53 -18.65
N THR A 68 1.24 0.61 -18.40
CA THR A 68 2.17 -0.48 -18.70
C THR A 68 1.86 -1.68 -17.82
N LYS A 69 1.73 -2.85 -18.42
CA LYS A 69 1.48 -4.08 -17.67
C LYS A 69 2.72 -4.52 -16.93
N GLU A 70 2.54 -4.92 -15.67
CA GLU A 70 3.59 -5.47 -14.86
C GLU A 70 3.06 -6.71 -14.16
N PRO A 71 3.68 -7.89 -14.39
CA PRO A 71 3.27 -9.10 -13.69
C PRO A 71 3.70 -9.06 -12.23
N PHE A 72 2.91 -9.64 -11.35
CA PHE A 72 3.25 -9.77 -9.95
C PHE A 72 2.66 -11.05 -9.37
N GLY A 73 3.07 -11.39 -8.17
CA GLY A 73 2.58 -12.56 -7.47
C GLY A 73 3.56 -13.00 -6.41
N GLY A 74 3.23 -14.08 -5.70
CA GLY A 74 4.15 -14.72 -4.78
C GLY A 74 5.27 -15.44 -5.52
N ILE A 75 6.26 -15.90 -4.79
CA ILE A 75 7.42 -16.57 -5.36
C ILE A 75 7.03 -17.75 -6.24
N GLN A 76 5.99 -18.51 -5.85
CA GLN A 76 5.54 -19.71 -6.55
C GLN A 76 4.54 -19.43 -7.66
N GLU A 77 3.92 -18.27 -7.68
CA GLU A 77 2.88 -17.92 -8.64
C GLU A 77 3.24 -16.69 -9.46
N ARG A 78 4.50 -16.48 -9.68
CA ARG A 78 4.98 -15.32 -10.40
C ARG A 78 4.41 -15.28 -11.81
N GLY A 79 3.83 -14.12 -12.16
CA GLY A 79 3.26 -13.90 -13.49
C GLY A 79 1.80 -14.31 -13.63
N SER A 80 1.16 -14.85 -12.56
CA SER A 80 -0.26 -15.24 -12.61
C SER A 80 -1.19 -14.05 -12.54
N ALA A 81 -0.73 -12.89 -12.04
CA ALA A 81 -1.52 -11.66 -11.90
C ALA A 81 -0.81 -10.50 -12.56
N GLU A 82 -1.58 -9.52 -13.00
CA GLU A 82 -1.07 -8.35 -13.69
C GLU A 82 -1.56 -7.06 -13.04
N ALA A 83 -0.67 -6.07 -12.97
CA ALA A 83 -1.01 -4.71 -12.61
C ALA A 83 -0.74 -3.79 -13.79
N PHE A 84 -1.40 -2.63 -13.77
CA PHE A 84 -1.21 -1.59 -14.77
C PHE A 84 -0.60 -0.37 -14.09
N LEU A 85 0.58 0.04 -14.54
CA LEU A 85 1.35 1.09 -13.89
C LEU A 85 0.85 2.47 -14.28
N HIS A 86 0.67 3.32 -13.28
CA HIS A 86 0.26 4.73 -13.48
C HIS A 86 0.96 5.63 -12.49
N GLN A 87 1.28 6.83 -12.95
CA GLN A 87 1.80 7.86 -12.05
C GLN A 87 0.64 8.50 -11.29
N VAL A 88 0.80 8.59 -9.97
CA VAL A 88 -0.18 9.20 -9.07
C VAL A 88 0.55 10.05 -8.04
N THR A 89 -0.18 10.79 -7.25
CA THR A 89 0.34 11.45 -6.06
C THR A 89 -0.17 10.72 -4.83
N ILE A 90 0.72 10.32 -3.95
CA ILE A 90 0.34 9.81 -2.64
C ILE A 90 0.61 10.89 -1.58
N ASN A 91 -0.34 11.04 -0.66
CA ASN A 91 -0.19 11.95 0.48
C ASN A 91 0.05 11.13 1.73
N ILE A 92 1.16 11.38 2.39
CA ILE A 92 1.54 10.69 3.62
C ILE A 92 1.95 11.72 4.64
N GLY A 93 1.25 11.73 5.79
CA GLY A 93 1.55 12.66 6.86
C GLY A 93 1.36 14.12 6.47
N GLY A 94 0.52 14.42 5.48
CA GLY A 94 0.26 15.76 5.00
C GLY A 94 1.18 16.23 3.87
N TRP A 95 2.11 15.38 3.41
CA TRP A 95 3.04 15.72 2.33
C TRP A 95 2.73 14.90 1.09
N ASP A 96 2.88 15.53 -0.08
CA ASP A 96 2.59 14.92 -1.37
C ASP A 96 3.86 14.36 -2.01
N TYR A 97 3.74 13.16 -2.57
CA TYR A 97 4.83 12.49 -3.27
C TYR A 97 4.31 11.95 -4.59
N LYS A 98 4.93 12.35 -5.69
CA LYS A 98 4.63 11.74 -7.00
C LYS A 98 5.33 10.39 -7.07
N THR A 99 4.58 9.37 -7.47
CA THR A 99 5.12 8.02 -7.54
C THR A 99 4.37 7.19 -8.57
N ILE A 100 4.91 6.04 -8.90
CA ILE A 100 4.27 5.08 -9.81
C ILE A 100 3.74 3.93 -8.98
N VAL A 101 2.47 3.59 -9.21
CA VAL A 101 1.82 2.45 -8.56
C VAL A 101 1.16 1.57 -9.61
N GLY A 102 0.94 0.31 -9.26
CA GLY A 102 0.18 -0.61 -10.07
C GLY A 102 -1.26 -0.70 -9.60
N PHE A 103 -2.19 -0.69 -10.54
CA PHE A 103 -3.60 -0.98 -10.28
C PHE A 103 -3.92 -2.34 -10.86
N THR A 104 -4.61 -3.16 -10.09
CA THR A 104 -4.89 -4.52 -10.52
C THR A 104 -6.35 -4.92 -10.26
N TYR A 105 -6.89 -5.73 -11.17
CA TYR A 105 -8.19 -6.38 -10.97
C TYR A 105 -8.05 -7.73 -10.26
N ASP A 106 -6.81 -8.17 -10.03
CA ASP A 106 -6.48 -9.51 -9.55
C ASP A 106 -6.12 -9.57 -8.06
N ILE A 107 -6.45 -8.52 -7.30
CA ILE A 107 -6.16 -8.49 -5.87
C ILE A 107 -7.40 -8.85 -5.06
N ALA A 108 -7.19 -9.59 -3.96
CA ALA A 108 -8.26 -9.82 -3.02
C ALA A 108 -8.65 -8.49 -2.34
N LYS A 109 -9.95 -8.32 -2.12
CA LYS A 109 -10.48 -7.05 -1.59
C LYS A 109 -10.36 -7.01 -0.07
N TYR A 110 -9.17 -6.67 0.40
CA TYR A 110 -8.91 -6.56 1.84
C TYR A 110 -9.23 -5.19 2.42
N GLY A 111 -9.54 -4.22 1.57
CA GLY A 111 -9.80 -2.85 2.01
C GLY A 111 -8.54 -2.03 2.24
N PHE A 112 -7.38 -2.50 1.79
CA PHE A 112 -6.13 -1.75 1.84
C PHE A 112 -5.26 -2.05 0.62
N GLY A 113 -4.41 -1.07 0.27
CA GLY A 113 -3.41 -1.23 -0.77
C GLY A 113 -2.10 -1.75 -0.20
N ILE A 114 -1.10 -1.90 -1.07
CA ILE A 114 0.22 -2.37 -0.71
C ILE A 114 1.25 -1.32 -1.10
N LEU A 115 2.12 -0.96 -0.15
CA LEU A 115 3.24 -0.06 -0.37
C LEU A 115 4.51 -0.90 -0.43
N GLY A 116 5.09 -0.99 -1.63
CA GLY A 116 6.21 -1.89 -1.90
C GLY A 116 7.53 -1.17 -2.15
N GLN A 117 8.53 -1.93 -2.64
CA GLN A 117 9.90 -1.46 -2.84
C GLN A 117 9.93 -0.24 -3.76
N GLU A 118 9.54 -0.42 -5.02
CA GLU A 118 9.44 0.68 -5.95
C GLU A 118 8.17 1.48 -5.69
N GLY A 119 8.32 2.77 -5.51
CA GLY A 119 7.20 3.70 -5.31
C GLY A 119 6.95 4.08 -3.86
N PHE A 120 7.55 3.37 -2.89
CA PHE A 120 7.44 3.74 -1.48
C PHE A 120 8.78 3.65 -0.75
N PHE A 121 9.44 2.49 -0.75
CA PHE A 121 10.71 2.34 -0.03
C PHE A 121 11.86 3.09 -0.69
N ASP A 122 11.75 3.44 -1.94
CA ASP A 122 12.70 4.33 -2.60
C ASP A 122 12.51 5.80 -2.19
N ILE A 123 11.35 6.13 -1.61
CA ILE A 123 11.06 7.48 -1.11
C ILE A 123 11.35 7.60 0.39
N PHE A 124 11.09 6.54 1.15
CA PHE A 124 11.18 6.57 2.62
C PHE A 124 12.15 5.54 3.17
N VAL A 125 12.82 5.92 4.24
CA VAL A 125 13.41 4.97 5.17
C VAL A 125 12.33 4.62 6.19
N VAL A 126 12.11 3.34 6.42
CA VAL A 126 11.03 2.86 7.27
C VAL A 126 11.61 2.15 8.48
N LYS A 127 11.17 2.55 9.66
CA LYS A 127 11.54 1.88 10.91
C LYS A 127 10.29 1.29 11.54
N PHE A 128 10.32 -0.02 11.74
CA PHE A 128 9.25 -0.74 12.42
C PHE A 128 9.67 -1.04 13.86
N ASP A 129 8.92 -0.53 14.81
CA ASP A 129 9.15 -0.81 16.23
C ASP A 129 7.91 -1.52 16.78
N LEU A 130 7.90 -2.84 16.68
CA LEU A 130 6.75 -3.64 17.06
C LEU A 130 6.44 -3.54 18.56
N ILE A 131 7.47 -3.53 19.40
CA ILE A 131 7.29 -3.50 20.85
C ILE A 131 6.64 -2.19 21.29
N ASN A 132 7.04 -1.08 20.73
CA ASN A 132 6.44 0.22 21.04
C ASN A 132 5.25 0.54 20.14
N GLU A 133 4.91 -0.35 19.20
CA GLU A 133 3.77 -0.24 18.30
C GLU A 133 3.79 1.05 17.46
N VAL A 134 4.99 1.41 16.97
CA VAL A 134 5.22 2.65 16.21
C VAL A 134 5.94 2.33 14.89
N ILE A 135 5.50 3.00 13.84
CA ILE A 135 6.15 2.99 12.53
C ILE A 135 6.68 4.40 12.28
N GLU A 136 7.96 4.52 11.98
CA GLU A 136 8.55 5.81 11.62
C GLU A 136 8.91 5.82 10.14
N LEU A 137 8.51 6.89 9.46
CA LEU A 137 8.90 7.16 8.08
C LEU A 137 9.80 8.38 8.05
N LYS A 138 10.93 8.25 7.38
CA LYS A 138 11.83 9.35 7.12
C LYS A 138 11.97 9.52 5.62
N ASP A 139 11.61 10.69 5.14
CA ASP A 139 11.75 11.10 3.75
C ASP A 139 13.26 11.14 3.39
N ARG A 140 13.61 10.67 2.20
CA ARG A 140 15.00 10.64 1.73
C ARG A 140 15.52 11.98 1.19
N LYS A 141 14.68 12.97 1.18
CA LYS A 141 15.08 14.30 0.70
C LYS A 141 15.93 15.05 1.71
#